data_4e7e9c1243ed8aed12eb537ad8922165
#
_entry.id   4e7e9c1243ed8aed12eb537ad8922165
#
_cell.length_a   1.000
_cell.length_b   1.000
_cell.length_c   1.000
_cell.angle_alpha   90.00
_cell.angle_beta   90.00
_cell.angle_gamma   90.00
#
_symmetry.space_group_name_H-M   'P 1'
#
loop_
_entity.id
_entity.type
_entity.pdbx_description
1 polymer ?
#
loop_
_entity_poly.entity_id
_entity_poly.type
_entity_poly.pdbx_seq_one_letter_code
_entity_poly.pdbx_strand_id
1 'polypeptide(L)'
;MQSIRRTRSLFTLCCRLVACMTLFASTALAQVKDFDSIKLYTLKNESGMTVRVTNYGAIISSIIVPDRNGKQADIALGYDRVEDYINAVDKPYFGAVVGRYGNRIAKGKFTLDGETYSLLKNNGENHLHGGAIGFDKVVWTVDEYVEGKSLTLSYLAKDKEEGYPGNLQLKVAYTLTDDNSLVVDYYATTDKATPVNVTQHTYFNLKGEGQGTILDHELMLNAKKFTPVDEGLIPTGDMPDVAGTPFDFTSAKAIGRDIGQQHEQLKFGLGFDHNWVLDKAGKDGELTLAARVYEPTSGRVMEIHTTEPGIQFYCGNFLDGRLKGKSGKPYVHRGGFCLETQHYPDSPNQTHFPSTILKPGEEHQSQTVFKFRRSN
;
A
#
# COMPACT_ATOMS: atom_id res chain seq x y z
N MET A 1 43.91 45.79 8.99
CA MET A 1 44.22 44.58 8.19
C MET A 1 43.73 43.34 8.88
N GLN A 2 42.44 43.17 9.02
CA GLN A 2 41.79 41.94 9.53
C GLN A 2 40.33 41.89 9.05
N SER A 3 40.07 41.56 7.78
CA SER A 3 38.70 41.40 7.26
C SER A 3 38.62 40.65 5.92
N ILE A 4 39.43 39.62 5.68
CA ILE A 4 39.30 38.82 4.43
C ILE A 4 39.42 37.28 4.68
N ARG A 5 39.21 36.77 5.88
CA ARG A 5 39.35 35.31 6.14
C ARG A 5 38.07 34.54 6.53
N ARG A 6 36.88 35.15 6.56
CA ARG A 6 35.63 34.44 6.95
C ARG A 6 34.70 34.02 5.83
N THR A 7 34.89 34.49 4.60
CA THR A 7 33.98 34.20 3.47
C THR A 7 34.32 32.93 2.68
N ARG A 8 35.51 32.35 2.84
CA ARG A 8 35.88 31.12 2.12
C ARG A 8 35.42 29.83 2.78
N SER A 9 35.04 29.82 4.06
CA SER A 9 34.66 28.62 4.80
C SER A 9 33.19 28.21 4.55
N LEU A 10 32.28 29.16 4.34
CA LEU A 10 30.86 28.85 4.09
C LEU A 10 30.62 28.32 2.67
N PHE A 11 31.34 28.80 1.67
CA PHE A 11 31.20 28.32 0.28
C PHE A 11 31.70 26.88 0.12
N THR A 12 32.75 26.50 0.83
CA THR A 12 33.33 25.15 0.76
C THR A 12 32.46 24.12 1.51
N LEU A 13 31.70 24.54 2.53
CA LEU A 13 30.79 23.67 3.28
C LEU A 13 29.50 23.41 2.49
N CYS A 14 28.97 24.45 1.80
CA CYS A 14 27.78 24.31 0.95
C CYS A 14 28.04 23.40 -0.27
N CYS A 15 29.22 23.57 -0.93
CA CYS A 15 29.60 22.69 -2.04
C CYS A 15 29.84 21.22 -1.62
N ARG A 16 30.33 20.98 -0.40
CA ARG A 16 30.51 19.61 0.10
C ARG A 16 29.18 18.94 0.49
N LEU A 17 28.20 19.67 1.01
CA LEU A 17 26.88 19.16 1.31
C LEU A 17 26.07 18.84 0.04
N VAL A 18 26.13 19.72 -0.97
CA VAL A 18 25.45 19.48 -2.27
C VAL A 18 26.14 18.33 -3.02
N ALA A 19 27.48 18.25 -3.02
CA ALA A 19 28.19 17.13 -3.64
C ALA A 19 27.98 15.80 -2.90
N CYS A 20 27.79 15.81 -1.57
CA CYS A 20 27.46 14.61 -0.82
C CYS A 20 26.03 14.12 -1.11
N MET A 21 25.04 15.02 -1.18
CA MET A 21 23.66 14.65 -1.53
C MET A 21 23.55 14.14 -2.97
N THR A 22 24.27 14.70 -3.92
CA THR A 22 24.30 14.22 -5.31
C THR A 22 25.02 12.88 -5.45
N LEU A 23 26.06 12.61 -4.64
CA LEU A 23 26.73 11.30 -4.63
C LEU A 23 25.86 10.20 -4.03
N PHE A 24 25.08 10.48 -2.96
CA PHE A 24 24.18 9.50 -2.37
C PHE A 24 22.99 9.18 -3.28
N ALA A 25 22.43 10.18 -3.97
CA ALA A 25 21.36 9.97 -4.94
C ALA A 25 21.86 9.14 -6.15
N SER A 26 23.06 9.43 -6.67
CA SER A 26 23.62 8.64 -7.78
C SER A 26 23.96 7.19 -7.40
N THR A 27 24.30 6.92 -6.14
CA THR A 27 24.55 5.55 -5.66
C THR A 27 23.26 4.74 -5.46
N ALA A 28 22.16 5.36 -5.01
CA ALA A 28 20.88 4.69 -4.85
C ALA A 28 20.29 4.29 -6.23
N LEU A 29 20.32 5.18 -7.21
CA LEU A 29 19.88 4.89 -8.58
C LEU A 29 20.73 3.81 -9.25
N ALA A 30 22.04 3.79 -9.03
CA ALA A 30 22.95 2.77 -9.55
C ALA A 30 22.75 1.39 -8.91
N GLN A 31 22.00 1.30 -7.80
CA GLN A 31 21.68 0.03 -7.13
C GLN A 31 20.39 -0.61 -7.63
N VAL A 32 19.51 0.14 -8.32
CA VAL A 32 18.28 -0.42 -8.89
C VAL A 32 18.65 -1.18 -10.16
N LYS A 33 18.55 -2.50 -10.10
CA LYS A 33 18.75 -3.35 -11.26
C LYS A 33 17.72 -3.02 -12.35
N ASP A 34 18.17 -2.94 -13.60
CA ASP A 34 17.33 -2.66 -14.77
C ASP A 34 16.63 -1.26 -14.73
N PHE A 35 17.27 -0.26 -14.08
CA PHE A 35 16.74 1.10 -13.98
C PHE A 35 16.31 1.70 -15.33
N ASP A 36 17.08 1.49 -16.39
CA ASP A 36 16.79 2.02 -17.74
C ASP A 36 15.54 1.40 -18.37
N SER A 37 15.02 0.29 -17.83
CA SER A 37 13.79 -0.36 -18.29
C SER A 37 12.53 0.15 -17.58
N ILE A 38 12.68 1.05 -16.58
CA ILE A 38 11.54 1.62 -15.86
C ILE A 38 10.74 2.54 -16.79
N LYS A 39 9.43 2.30 -16.85
CA LYS A 39 8.49 3.08 -17.67
C LYS A 39 7.22 3.39 -16.89
N LEU A 40 6.51 4.41 -17.36
CA LEU A 40 5.18 4.78 -16.89
C LEU A 40 4.14 4.42 -17.96
N TYR A 41 3.13 3.66 -17.56
CA TYR A 41 2.02 3.21 -18.41
C TYR A 41 0.75 3.95 -18.02
N THR A 42 -0.07 4.31 -19.01
CA THR A 42 -1.32 5.05 -18.80
C THR A 42 -2.50 4.21 -19.26
N LEU A 43 -3.42 3.93 -18.35
CA LEU A 43 -4.74 3.39 -18.65
C LEU A 43 -5.74 4.54 -18.65
N LYS A 44 -6.63 4.60 -19.64
CA LYS A 44 -7.61 5.68 -19.77
C LYS A 44 -8.86 5.14 -20.45
N ASN A 45 -9.99 5.24 -19.77
CA ASN A 45 -11.28 4.82 -20.30
C ASN A 45 -12.03 5.95 -21.00
N GLU A 46 -13.15 5.60 -21.67
CA GLU A 46 -13.98 6.57 -22.37
C GLU A 46 -14.66 7.58 -21.43
N SER A 47 -14.91 7.23 -20.18
CA SER A 47 -15.45 8.11 -19.14
C SER A 47 -14.46 9.17 -18.66
N GLY A 48 -13.20 9.12 -19.11
CA GLY A 48 -12.15 10.07 -18.79
C GLY A 48 -11.39 9.77 -17.51
N MET A 49 -11.66 8.64 -16.82
CA MET A 49 -10.81 8.16 -15.73
C MET A 49 -9.44 7.78 -16.29
N THR A 50 -8.39 8.14 -15.55
CA THR A 50 -7.02 7.85 -15.93
C THR A 50 -6.29 7.25 -14.75
N VAL A 51 -5.57 6.15 -15.00
CA VAL A 51 -4.67 5.50 -14.02
C VAL A 51 -3.27 5.43 -14.61
N ARG A 52 -2.26 5.77 -13.83
CA ARG A 52 -0.86 5.63 -14.22
C ARG A 52 -0.16 4.63 -13.34
N VAL A 53 0.54 3.70 -13.97
CA VAL A 53 1.28 2.62 -13.29
C VAL A 53 2.70 2.60 -13.82
N THR A 54 3.69 2.51 -12.92
CA THR A 54 5.07 2.24 -13.32
C THR A 54 5.43 0.78 -13.04
N ASN A 55 6.29 0.20 -13.86
CA ASN A 55 6.82 -1.13 -13.61
C ASN A 55 7.91 -1.19 -12.52
N TYR A 56 8.29 -0.08 -11.92
CA TYR A 56 9.02 -0.06 -10.66
C TYR A 56 8.04 -0.23 -9.50
N GLY A 57 8.20 -1.30 -8.72
CA GLY A 57 7.31 -1.63 -7.60
C GLY A 57 5.85 -1.91 -7.99
N ALA A 58 5.56 -2.03 -9.30
CA ALA A 58 4.20 -2.09 -9.84
C ALA A 58 3.29 -0.97 -9.28
N ILE A 59 3.87 0.24 -9.14
CA ILE A 59 3.27 1.35 -8.41
C ILE A 59 2.16 2.01 -9.22
N ILE A 60 0.96 2.11 -8.63
CA ILE A 60 -0.07 3.05 -9.07
C ILE A 60 0.35 4.45 -8.63
N SER A 61 0.86 5.26 -9.55
CA SER A 61 1.37 6.60 -9.25
C SER A 61 0.29 7.69 -9.34
N SER A 62 -0.84 7.42 -10.02
CA SER A 62 -1.90 8.40 -10.24
C SER A 62 -3.23 7.71 -10.50
N ILE A 63 -4.32 8.26 -9.94
CA ILE A 63 -5.70 7.90 -10.23
C ILE A 63 -6.49 9.20 -10.37
N ILE A 64 -6.85 9.54 -11.61
CA ILE A 64 -7.55 10.79 -11.92
C ILE A 64 -9.01 10.49 -12.18
N VAL A 65 -9.90 11.08 -11.36
CA VAL A 65 -11.34 10.89 -11.42
C VAL A 65 -12.09 12.21 -11.25
N PRO A 66 -13.26 12.38 -11.88
CA PRO A 66 -14.07 13.61 -11.76
C PRO A 66 -14.78 13.69 -10.41
N ASP A 67 -15.00 14.92 -9.92
CA ASP A 67 -15.92 15.22 -8.84
C ASP A 67 -17.38 15.32 -9.34
N ARG A 68 -18.34 15.66 -8.44
CA ARG A 68 -19.76 15.85 -8.80
C ARG A 68 -19.99 16.90 -9.88
N ASN A 69 -19.11 17.87 -10.03
CA ASN A 69 -19.16 18.94 -11.03
C ASN A 69 -18.37 18.61 -12.30
N GLY A 70 -17.78 17.40 -12.40
CA GLY A 70 -16.96 16.97 -13.52
C GLY A 70 -15.50 17.43 -13.46
N LYS A 71 -15.07 18.12 -12.41
CA LYS A 71 -13.69 18.55 -12.25
C LYS A 71 -12.79 17.36 -11.90
N GLN A 72 -11.81 17.12 -12.74
CA GLN A 72 -10.82 16.06 -12.55
C GLN A 72 -9.86 16.39 -11.40
N ALA A 73 -9.51 15.39 -10.59
CA ALA A 73 -8.41 15.46 -9.64
C ALA A 73 -7.72 14.10 -9.51
N ASP A 74 -6.42 14.14 -9.32
CA ASP A 74 -5.65 12.97 -8.89
C ASP A 74 -5.93 12.72 -7.41
N ILE A 75 -6.38 11.52 -7.08
CA ILE A 75 -6.78 11.14 -5.71
C ILE A 75 -5.78 10.19 -5.05
N ALA A 76 -4.72 9.78 -5.76
CA ALA A 76 -3.66 8.93 -5.22
C ALA A 76 -2.46 9.78 -4.78
N LEU A 77 -1.93 9.53 -3.58
CA LEU A 77 -0.66 10.12 -3.16
C LEU A 77 0.51 9.38 -3.84
N GLY A 78 1.58 10.12 -4.10
CA GLY A 78 2.78 9.57 -4.75
C GLY A 78 3.66 10.67 -5.32
N TYR A 79 4.53 10.29 -6.25
CA TYR A 79 5.48 11.18 -6.89
C TYR A 79 5.34 11.13 -8.42
N ASP A 80 5.82 12.17 -9.11
CA ASP A 80 5.85 12.20 -10.57
C ASP A 80 7.06 11.50 -11.18
N ARG A 81 8.12 11.32 -10.38
CA ARG A 81 9.40 10.79 -10.83
C ARG A 81 9.74 9.51 -10.09
N VAL A 82 10.29 8.54 -10.79
CA VAL A 82 10.72 7.26 -10.18
C VAL A 82 11.84 7.46 -9.15
N GLU A 83 12.74 8.43 -9.39
CA GLU A 83 13.81 8.74 -8.47
C GLU A 83 13.32 9.19 -7.09
N ASP A 84 12.15 9.83 -7.04
CA ASP A 84 11.54 10.26 -5.79
C ASP A 84 10.99 9.07 -4.99
N TYR A 85 10.51 8.01 -5.67
CA TYR A 85 10.16 6.74 -5.02
C TYR A 85 11.40 6.00 -4.50
N ILE A 86 12.48 5.94 -5.29
CA ILE A 86 13.73 5.25 -4.93
C ILE A 86 14.39 5.93 -3.73
N ASN A 87 14.36 7.27 -3.70
CA ASN A 87 15.01 8.07 -2.66
C ASN A 87 14.08 8.48 -1.51
N ALA A 88 12.82 8.01 -1.51
CA ALA A 88 11.85 8.37 -0.48
C ALA A 88 12.34 7.96 0.91
N VAL A 89 12.30 8.91 1.85
CA VAL A 89 12.58 8.65 3.26
C VAL A 89 11.37 7.98 3.92
N ASP A 90 11.61 7.24 5.01
CA ASP A 90 10.60 6.58 5.83
C ASP A 90 9.73 5.53 5.11
N LYS A 91 10.13 5.12 3.91
CA LYS A 91 9.53 4.03 3.12
C LYS A 91 7.99 4.09 3.08
N PRO A 92 7.38 5.10 2.45
CA PRO A 92 5.94 5.30 2.51
C PRO A 92 5.13 4.27 1.72
N TYR A 93 5.72 3.47 0.84
CA TYR A 93 5.08 2.46 -0.02
C TYR A 93 3.97 3.03 -0.93
N PHE A 94 3.98 4.31 -1.26
CA PHE A 94 2.94 4.96 -2.07
C PHE A 94 2.62 4.19 -3.34
N GLY A 95 1.39 3.65 -3.42
CA GLY A 95 0.85 2.99 -4.60
C GLY A 95 1.52 1.67 -4.99
N ALA A 96 2.42 1.13 -4.18
CA ALA A 96 3.19 -0.05 -4.53
C ALA A 96 2.43 -1.38 -4.32
N VAL A 97 2.78 -2.40 -5.08
CA VAL A 97 2.51 -3.79 -4.71
C VAL A 97 3.48 -4.16 -3.61
N VAL A 98 2.98 -4.51 -2.44
CA VAL A 98 3.79 -4.98 -1.31
C VAL A 98 3.70 -6.48 -1.15
N GLY A 99 4.83 -7.10 -0.87
CA GLY A 99 5.03 -8.55 -0.75
C GLY A 99 6.54 -8.86 -0.74
N ARG A 100 6.92 -10.15 -0.58
CA ARG A 100 6.14 -11.40 -0.67
C ARG A 100 5.01 -11.49 0.37
N TYR A 101 5.20 -10.91 1.56
CA TYR A 101 4.21 -10.86 2.62
C TYR A 101 3.90 -9.42 2.99
N GLY A 102 2.74 -8.94 2.59
CA GLY A 102 2.18 -7.65 2.99
C GLY A 102 1.87 -7.64 4.48
N ASN A 103 1.97 -6.46 5.12
CA ASN A 103 1.87 -6.29 6.55
C ASN A 103 2.99 -7.03 7.32
N ARG A 104 2.75 -7.42 8.59
CA ARG A 104 3.80 -7.85 9.53
C ARG A 104 3.87 -9.35 9.70
N ILE A 105 5.10 -9.85 9.99
CA ILE A 105 5.38 -11.17 10.56
C ILE A 105 6.14 -10.95 11.87
N ALA A 106 5.61 -11.47 12.95
CA ALA A 106 6.13 -11.32 14.31
C ALA A 106 7.58 -11.77 14.42
N LYS A 107 8.42 -10.92 15.02
CA LYS A 107 9.85 -11.20 15.28
C LYS A 107 10.65 -11.57 14.03
N GLY A 108 10.10 -11.31 12.82
CA GLY A 108 10.69 -11.73 11.56
C GLY A 108 10.88 -13.24 11.46
N LYS A 109 9.95 -14.04 11.97
CA LYS A 109 10.09 -15.52 12.00
C LYS A 109 8.76 -16.21 11.77
N PHE A 110 8.81 -17.34 11.10
CA PHE A 110 7.71 -18.32 11.02
C PHE A 110 8.28 -19.73 10.89
N THR A 111 7.47 -20.72 11.23
CA THR A 111 7.82 -22.14 11.08
C THR A 111 6.90 -22.76 10.02
N LEU A 112 7.49 -23.44 9.05
CA LEU A 112 6.78 -24.13 7.97
C LEU A 112 7.43 -25.50 7.76
N ASP A 113 6.63 -26.56 7.78
CA ASP A 113 7.06 -27.96 7.58
C ASP A 113 8.24 -28.37 8.52
N GLY A 114 8.23 -27.86 9.75
CA GLY A 114 9.23 -28.14 10.77
C GLY A 114 10.52 -27.31 10.66
N GLU A 115 10.68 -26.50 9.61
CA GLU A 115 11.81 -25.59 9.42
C GLU A 115 11.43 -24.16 9.87
N THR A 116 12.30 -23.52 10.66
CA THR A 116 12.11 -22.12 11.06
C THR A 116 12.84 -21.18 10.10
N TYR A 117 12.10 -20.29 9.48
CA TYR A 117 12.61 -19.25 8.59
C TYR A 117 12.79 -17.94 9.35
N SER A 118 13.92 -17.28 9.13
CA SER A 118 14.22 -15.96 9.71
C SER A 118 14.26 -14.92 8.60
N LEU A 119 13.43 -13.92 8.72
CA LEU A 119 13.30 -12.79 7.83
C LEU A 119 14.00 -11.56 8.41
N LEU A 120 14.34 -10.59 7.57
CA LEU A 120 14.89 -9.31 8.01
C LEU A 120 13.88 -8.57 8.90
N LYS A 121 14.33 -8.10 10.07
CA LYS A 121 13.58 -7.19 10.92
C LYS A 121 13.78 -5.76 10.43
N ASN A 122 12.81 -5.22 9.73
CA ASN A 122 12.84 -3.88 9.12
C ASN A 122 11.82 -2.90 9.73
N ASN A 123 11.07 -3.35 10.76
CA ASN A 123 10.12 -2.54 11.50
C ASN A 123 10.18 -2.90 12.99
N GLY A 124 11.08 -2.26 13.74
CA GLY A 124 11.39 -2.65 15.12
C GLY A 124 11.85 -4.10 15.18
N GLU A 125 11.18 -4.91 16.01
CA GLU A 125 11.47 -6.34 16.14
C GLU A 125 10.79 -7.21 15.06
N ASN A 126 9.99 -6.63 14.17
CA ASN A 126 9.15 -7.35 13.23
C ASN A 126 9.64 -7.20 11.79
N HIS A 127 9.21 -8.12 10.95
CA HIS A 127 9.30 -8.00 9.50
C HIS A 127 8.06 -7.30 8.97
N LEU A 128 8.22 -6.42 7.98
CA LEU A 128 7.15 -5.62 7.37
C LEU A 128 7.28 -5.59 5.85
N HIS A 129 6.16 -5.78 5.15
CA HIS A 129 5.99 -5.53 3.72
C HIS A 129 7.05 -6.17 2.82
N GLY A 130 7.48 -7.39 3.15
CA GLY A 130 8.42 -8.16 2.32
C GLY A 130 9.90 -7.82 2.53
N GLY A 131 10.24 -6.91 3.49
CA GLY A 131 11.63 -6.69 3.89
C GLY A 131 12.25 -5.39 3.41
N ALA A 132 13.57 -5.37 3.24
CA ALA A 132 14.31 -4.18 2.84
C ALA A 132 14.14 -3.89 1.35
N ILE A 133 14.15 -4.95 0.53
CA ILE A 133 13.94 -4.89 -0.92
C ILE A 133 12.76 -5.82 -1.24
N GLY A 134 11.57 -5.39 -0.81
CA GLY A 134 10.32 -6.07 -1.16
C GLY A 134 9.89 -5.77 -2.61
N PHE A 135 8.72 -6.24 -2.98
CA PHE A 135 8.16 -6.09 -4.33
C PHE A 135 7.96 -4.63 -4.75
N ASP A 136 7.88 -3.72 -3.78
CA ASP A 136 7.80 -2.28 -3.93
C ASP A 136 9.08 -1.61 -4.47
N LYS A 137 10.23 -2.31 -4.45
CA LYS A 137 11.55 -1.77 -4.81
C LYS A 137 12.26 -2.51 -5.95
N VAL A 138 11.54 -3.34 -6.67
CA VAL A 138 12.07 -4.08 -7.81
C VAL A 138 11.46 -3.61 -9.12
N VAL A 139 12.17 -3.82 -10.21
CA VAL A 139 11.64 -3.56 -11.56
C VAL A 139 10.93 -4.83 -12.03
N TRP A 140 9.65 -4.69 -12.32
CA TRP A 140 8.82 -5.77 -12.83
C TRP A 140 8.96 -5.88 -14.35
N THR A 141 8.91 -7.10 -14.85
CA THR A 141 8.82 -7.38 -16.28
C THR A 141 7.42 -7.03 -16.77
N VAL A 142 7.33 -6.34 -17.90
CA VAL A 142 6.06 -6.07 -18.57
C VAL A 142 5.75 -7.26 -19.48
N ASP A 143 4.76 -8.05 -19.10
CA ASP A 143 4.31 -9.20 -19.90
C ASP A 143 3.40 -8.73 -21.06
N GLU A 144 2.49 -7.78 -20.77
CA GLU A 144 1.55 -7.23 -21.75
C GLU A 144 1.14 -5.80 -21.40
N TYR A 145 0.98 -4.97 -22.39
CA TYR A 145 0.35 -3.65 -22.27
C TYR A 145 -0.62 -3.42 -23.42
N VAL A 146 -1.90 -3.36 -23.09
CA VAL A 146 -2.96 -2.94 -24.03
C VAL A 146 -3.26 -1.48 -23.77
N GLU A 147 -2.84 -0.61 -24.69
CA GLU A 147 -2.92 0.84 -24.52
C GLU A 147 -4.32 1.30 -24.08
N GLY A 148 -4.36 2.11 -23.04
CA GLY A 148 -5.57 2.61 -22.42
C GLY A 148 -6.35 1.59 -21.56
N LYS A 149 -6.14 0.28 -21.71
CA LYS A 149 -7.00 -0.75 -21.11
C LYS A 149 -6.35 -1.52 -19.96
N SER A 150 -5.21 -2.12 -20.21
CA SER A 150 -4.62 -3.04 -19.23
C SER A 150 -3.10 -3.08 -19.26
N LEU A 151 -2.52 -3.46 -18.12
CA LEU A 151 -1.10 -3.68 -17.96
C LEU A 151 -0.89 -4.93 -17.10
N THR A 152 -0.16 -5.90 -17.62
CA THR A 152 0.25 -7.11 -16.87
C THR A 152 1.75 -7.07 -16.62
N LEU A 153 2.11 -7.20 -15.35
CA LEU A 153 3.48 -7.19 -14.86
C LEU A 153 3.78 -8.52 -14.16
N SER A 154 5.01 -9.00 -14.29
CA SER A 154 5.47 -10.20 -13.58
C SER A 154 6.81 -9.98 -12.88
N TYR A 155 7.02 -10.72 -11.79
CA TYR A 155 8.27 -10.75 -11.05
C TYR A 155 8.56 -12.16 -10.55
N LEU A 156 9.81 -12.60 -10.70
CA LEU A 156 10.31 -13.84 -10.12
C LEU A 156 11.13 -13.54 -8.87
N ALA A 157 10.51 -13.68 -7.71
CA ALA A 157 11.21 -13.64 -6.43
C ALA A 157 11.91 -14.98 -6.19
N LYS A 158 13.23 -14.96 -6.11
CA LYS A 158 14.05 -16.18 -6.00
C LYS A 158 13.99 -16.80 -4.61
N ASP A 159 14.30 -18.08 -4.53
CA ASP A 159 14.48 -18.77 -3.24
C ASP A 159 15.46 -18.01 -2.35
N LYS A 160 15.08 -17.81 -1.10
CA LYS A 160 15.79 -17.02 -0.06
C LYS A 160 15.84 -15.51 -0.29
N GLU A 161 15.16 -14.95 -1.30
CA GLU A 161 14.98 -13.51 -1.38
C GLU A 161 14.25 -13.01 -0.12
N GLU A 162 14.82 -11.98 0.55
CA GLU A 162 14.40 -11.46 1.87
C GLU A 162 14.19 -12.56 2.96
N GLY A 163 14.73 -13.77 2.73
CA GLY A 163 14.67 -14.91 3.66
C GLY A 163 13.53 -15.89 3.40
N TYR A 164 12.66 -15.63 2.46
CA TYR A 164 11.51 -16.51 2.15
C TYR A 164 11.91 -17.75 1.37
N PRO A 165 11.32 -18.94 1.67
CA PRO A 165 11.59 -20.15 0.90
C PRO A 165 10.90 -20.15 -0.47
N GLY A 166 11.55 -20.81 -1.43
CA GLY A 166 11.02 -21.10 -2.76
C GLY A 166 11.09 -19.93 -3.74
N ASN A 167 11.20 -20.29 -5.02
CA ASN A 167 10.98 -19.35 -6.11
C ASN A 167 9.49 -19.06 -6.22
N LEU A 168 9.11 -17.80 -6.19
CA LEU A 168 7.73 -17.35 -6.37
C LEU A 168 7.62 -16.59 -7.69
N GLN A 169 6.86 -17.13 -8.64
CA GLN A 169 6.46 -16.39 -9.83
C GLN A 169 5.18 -15.65 -9.51
N LEU A 170 5.23 -14.32 -9.50
CA LEU A 170 4.07 -13.47 -9.24
C LEU A 170 3.72 -12.67 -10.49
N LYS A 171 2.42 -12.54 -10.76
CA LYS A 171 1.85 -11.61 -11.76
C LYS A 171 0.86 -10.69 -11.10
N VAL A 172 0.84 -9.44 -11.57
CA VAL A 172 -0.21 -8.48 -11.26
C VAL A 172 -0.76 -7.91 -12.57
N ALA A 173 -2.08 -7.92 -12.72
CA ALA A 173 -2.74 -7.31 -13.86
C ALA A 173 -3.63 -6.16 -13.41
N TYR A 174 -3.46 -5.01 -14.04
CA TYR A 174 -4.28 -3.82 -13.87
C TYR A 174 -5.19 -3.68 -15.08
N THR A 175 -6.50 -3.65 -14.87
CA THR A 175 -7.48 -3.44 -15.94
C THR A 175 -8.39 -2.27 -15.58
N LEU A 176 -8.47 -1.28 -16.47
CA LEU A 176 -9.39 -0.15 -16.32
C LEU A 176 -10.62 -0.38 -17.19
N THR A 177 -11.78 -0.45 -16.56
CA THR A 177 -13.08 -0.67 -17.24
C THR A 177 -13.79 0.64 -17.53
N ASP A 178 -14.77 0.61 -18.45
CA ASP A 178 -15.54 1.81 -18.84
C ASP A 178 -16.53 2.28 -17.77
N ASP A 179 -16.84 1.44 -16.78
CA ASP A 179 -17.66 1.81 -15.62
C ASP A 179 -16.85 2.40 -14.45
N ASN A 180 -15.63 2.87 -14.73
CA ASN A 180 -14.68 3.46 -13.79
C ASN A 180 -14.24 2.51 -12.67
N SER A 181 -14.05 1.23 -13.00
CA SER A 181 -13.44 0.27 -12.10
C SER A 181 -11.99 0.00 -12.49
N LEU A 182 -11.08 0.09 -11.52
CA LEU A 182 -9.73 -0.42 -11.62
C LEU A 182 -9.71 -1.81 -10.98
N VAL A 183 -9.56 -2.82 -11.81
CA VAL A 183 -9.43 -4.23 -11.38
C VAL A 183 -7.95 -4.53 -11.21
N VAL A 184 -7.59 -5.11 -10.09
CA VAL A 184 -6.23 -5.58 -9.77
C VAL A 184 -6.31 -7.07 -9.48
N ASP A 185 -5.72 -7.87 -10.37
CA ASP A 185 -5.65 -9.32 -10.23
C ASP A 185 -4.24 -9.75 -9.87
N TYR A 186 -4.12 -10.68 -8.93
CA TYR A 186 -2.86 -11.31 -8.54
C TYR A 186 -2.89 -12.80 -8.83
N TYR A 187 -1.79 -13.33 -9.37
CA TYR A 187 -1.58 -14.75 -9.64
C TYR A 187 -0.18 -15.13 -9.19
N ALA A 188 -0.05 -16.18 -8.39
CA ALA A 188 1.26 -16.66 -7.99
C ALA A 188 1.36 -18.18 -7.97
N THR A 189 2.55 -18.68 -8.35
CA THR A 189 2.93 -20.10 -8.23
C THR A 189 4.31 -20.19 -7.58
N THR A 190 4.60 -21.35 -6.96
CA THR A 190 5.87 -21.58 -6.28
C THR A 190 6.38 -22.99 -6.51
N ASP A 191 7.70 -23.18 -6.36
CA ASP A 191 8.37 -24.49 -6.39
C ASP A 191 8.65 -25.08 -5.00
N LYS A 192 8.45 -24.31 -3.93
CA LYS A 192 8.55 -24.73 -2.52
C LYS A 192 7.47 -24.03 -1.70
N ALA A 193 6.93 -24.71 -0.70
CA ALA A 193 5.94 -24.11 0.21
C ALA A 193 6.45 -22.78 0.79
N THR A 194 5.63 -21.73 0.72
CA THR A 194 6.01 -20.36 1.10
C THR A 194 4.78 -19.54 1.49
N PRO A 195 4.88 -18.62 2.46
CA PRO A 195 3.78 -17.70 2.73
C PRO A 195 3.70 -16.62 1.64
N VAL A 196 2.47 -16.35 1.17
CA VAL A 196 2.16 -15.32 0.18
C VAL A 196 1.01 -14.47 0.70
N ASN A 197 1.22 -13.17 0.77
CA ASN A 197 0.18 -12.18 1.10
C ASN A 197 0.53 -10.89 0.37
N VAL A 198 -0.05 -10.67 -0.80
CA VAL A 198 0.25 -9.50 -1.63
C VAL A 198 -0.92 -8.52 -1.59
N THR A 199 -0.62 -7.24 -1.57
CA THR A 199 -1.63 -6.18 -1.54
C THR A 199 -1.16 -4.92 -2.25
N GLN A 200 -2.12 -4.03 -2.57
CA GLN A 200 -1.90 -2.73 -3.19
C GLN A 200 -1.90 -1.64 -2.12
N HIS A 201 -0.77 -0.98 -1.92
CA HIS A 201 -0.58 0.03 -0.87
C HIS A 201 -0.84 1.47 -1.37
N THR A 202 -1.95 1.68 -2.08
CA THR A 202 -2.32 3.00 -2.56
C THR A 202 -2.87 3.87 -1.43
N TYR A 203 -2.30 5.05 -1.27
CA TYR A 203 -2.84 6.08 -0.38
C TYR A 203 -3.83 6.94 -1.17
N PHE A 204 -5.02 7.10 -0.63
CA PHE A 204 -6.09 7.89 -1.22
C PHE A 204 -6.38 9.17 -0.45
N ASN A 205 -6.71 10.23 -1.18
CA ASN A 205 -7.42 11.38 -0.65
C ASN A 205 -8.45 11.81 -1.71
N LEU A 206 -9.73 11.53 -1.47
CA LEU A 206 -10.79 11.76 -2.47
C LEU A 206 -11.08 13.26 -2.70
N LYS A 207 -10.57 14.18 -1.86
CA LYS A 207 -10.54 15.62 -2.15
C LYS A 207 -9.58 15.95 -3.30
N GLY A 208 -8.55 15.14 -3.46
CA GLY A 208 -7.42 15.30 -4.35
C GLY A 208 -6.09 15.20 -3.58
N GLU A 209 -5.05 14.82 -4.30
CA GLU A 209 -3.69 14.67 -3.78
C GLU A 209 -3.22 15.99 -3.14
N GLY A 210 -2.69 15.93 -1.93
CA GLY A 210 -2.20 17.10 -1.20
C GLY A 210 -3.27 18.11 -0.75
N GLN A 211 -4.57 17.74 -0.73
CA GLN A 211 -5.67 18.61 -0.35
C GLN A 211 -6.09 18.43 1.13
N GLY A 212 -5.13 18.58 2.05
CA GLY A 212 -5.40 18.51 3.49
C GLY A 212 -5.63 17.09 4.00
N THR A 213 -6.46 16.95 5.05
CA THR A 213 -6.67 15.69 5.77
C THR A 213 -7.87 14.90 5.23
N ILE A 214 -7.89 13.59 5.58
CA ILE A 214 -8.97 12.66 5.22
C ILE A 214 -10.02 12.50 6.33
N LEU A 215 -9.98 13.33 7.37
CA LEU A 215 -10.78 13.12 8.60
C LEU A 215 -12.28 13.27 8.40
N ASP A 216 -12.72 14.00 7.40
CA ASP A 216 -14.12 14.21 7.03
C ASP A 216 -14.63 13.23 5.93
N HIS A 217 -13.75 12.36 5.38
CA HIS A 217 -14.21 11.27 4.56
C HIS A 217 -15.06 10.31 5.39
N GLU A 218 -16.18 9.89 4.83
CA GLU A 218 -17.07 8.91 5.46
C GLU A 218 -16.70 7.51 4.98
N LEU A 219 -16.27 6.68 5.92
CA LEU A 219 -15.88 5.29 5.66
C LEU A 219 -16.95 4.33 6.19
N MET A 220 -17.29 3.32 5.40
CA MET A 220 -18.01 2.11 5.80
C MET A 220 -17.14 0.90 5.47
N LEU A 221 -17.06 -0.05 6.41
CA LEU A 221 -16.40 -1.36 6.24
C LEU A 221 -17.43 -2.47 6.45
N ASN A 222 -17.49 -3.41 5.50
CA ASN A 222 -18.34 -4.60 5.63
C ASN A 222 -17.67 -5.64 6.52
N ALA A 223 -17.50 -5.30 7.80
CA ALA A 223 -16.78 -6.09 8.77
C ALA A 223 -17.32 -5.84 10.18
N LYS A 224 -17.69 -6.91 10.86
CA LYS A 224 -18.19 -6.86 12.25
C LYS A 224 -17.10 -7.14 13.28
N LYS A 225 -15.90 -7.56 12.84
CA LYS A 225 -14.76 -7.91 13.69
C LYS A 225 -13.49 -7.29 13.14
N PHE A 226 -12.50 -7.15 14.02
CA PHE A 226 -11.15 -6.73 13.64
C PHE A 226 -10.10 -7.57 14.38
N THR A 227 -8.85 -7.50 13.98
CA THR A 227 -7.75 -8.13 14.70
C THR A 227 -7.04 -7.08 15.56
N PRO A 228 -7.21 -7.09 16.90
CA PRO A 228 -6.46 -6.21 17.79
C PRO A 228 -4.98 -6.56 17.75
N VAL A 229 -4.15 -5.55 18.05
CA VAL A 229 -2.69 -5.66 17.96
C VAL A 229 -2.03 -5.37 19.31
N ASP A 230 -0.79 -5.81 19.47
CA ASP A 230 0.11 -5.40 20.53
C ASP A 230 0.82 -4.07 20.22
N GLU A 231 1.72 -3.60 21.10
CA GLU A 231 2.52 -2.37 20.90
C GLU A 231 3.43 -2.43 19.64
N GLY A 232 3.75 -3.63 19.15
CA GLY A 232 4.52 -3.87 17.94
C GLY A 232 3.66 -3.92 16.67
N LEU A 233 2.35 -3.67 16.80
CA LEU A 233 1.34 -3.79 15.74
C LEU A 233 1.24 -5.23 15.19
N ILE A 234 1.48 -6.23 16.02
CA ILE A 234 1.29 -7.65 15.72
C ILE A 234 -0.09 -8.08 16.25
N PRO A 235 -0.92 -8.77 15.45
CA PRO A 235 -2.20 -9.30 15.93
C PRO A 235 -2.05 -10.18 17.16
N THR A 236 -2.92 -9.98 18.16
CA THR A 236 -2.96 -10.81 19.39
C THR A 236 -3.48 -12.22 19.12
N GLY A 237 -4.12 -12.44 17.97
CA GLY A 237 -4.84 -13.65 17.64
C GLY A 237 -6.36 -13.55 17.85
N ASP A 238 -6.82 -12.59 18.65
CA ASP A 238 -8.24 -12.37 18.88
C ASP A 238 -8.94 -11.72 17.67
N MET A 239 -10.26 -11.91 17.61
CA MET A 239 -11.14 -11.27 16.61
C MET A 239 -12.42 -10.77 17.27
N PRO A 240 -12.35 -9.76 18.15
CA PRO A 240 -13.52 -9.22 18.84
C PRO A 240 -14.44 -8.47 17.88
N ASP A 241 -15.71 -8.30 18.31
CA ASP A 241 -16.68 -7.49 17.60
C ASP A 241 -16.28 -6.00 17.66
N VAL A 242 -16.55 -5.27 16.57
CA VAL A 242 -16.33 -3.82 16.49
C VAL A 242 -17.42 -3.02 17.20
N ALA A 243 -18.59 -3.60 17.41
CA ALA A 243 -19.77 -2.93 17.96
C ALA A 243 -19.48 -2.27 19.31
N GLY A 244 -19.86 -0.98 19.44
CA GLY A 244 -19.64 -0.20 20.65
C GLY A 244 -18.17 0.28 20.84
N THR A 245 -17.31 0.09 19.86
CA THR A 245 -15.92 0.55 19.87
C THR A 245 -15.68 1.64 18.82
N PRO A 246 -14.55 2.37 18.88
CA PRO A 246 -14.14 3.29 17.81
C PRO A 246 -14.00 2.63 16.44
N PHE A 247 -13.78 1.31 16.41
CA PHE A 247 -13.55 0.48 15.22
C PHE A 247 -14.83 0.08 14.48
N ASP A 248 -16.01 0.46 14.99
CA ASP A 248 -17.29 0.20 14.35
C ASP A 248 -17.50 1.12 13.13
N PHE A 249 -17.17 0.62 11.95
CA PHE A 249 -17.46 1.21 10.64
C PHE A 249 -18.53 0.45 9.87
N THR A 250 -19.35 -0.37 10.53
CA THR A 250 -20.44 -1.11 9.89
C THR A 250 -21.48 -0.19 9.24
N SER A 251 -21.58 1.04 9.71
CA SER A 251 -22.31 2.16 9.08
C SER A 251 -21.34 3.27 8.75
N ALA A 252 -21.58 3.97 7.64
CA ALA A 252 -20.74 5.08 7.21
C ALA A 252 -20.59 6.15 8.29
N LYS A 253 -19.37 6.52 8.61
CA LYS A 253 -19.04 7.60 9.55
C LYS A 253 -17.77 8.30 9.12
N ALA A 254 -17.64 9.59 9.51
CA ALA A 254 -16.43 10.36 9.30
C ALA A 254 -15.23 9.67 10.01
N ILE A 255 -14.11 9.51 9.31
CA ILE A 255 -12.87 8.88 9.84
C ILE A 255 -12.44 9.62 11.13
N GLY A 256 -12.56 10.95 11.15
CA GLY A 256 -12.18 11.78 12.29
C GLY A 256 -13.09 11.68 13.50
N ARG A 257 -14.29 11.07 13.40
CA ARG A 257 -15.30 11.06 14.46
C ARG A 257 -14.78 10.43 15.75
N ASP A 258 -14.16 9.27 15.63
CA ASP A 258 -13.79 8.46 16.80
C ASP A 258 -12.27 8.29 16.97
N ILE A 259 -11.45 8.80 16.03
CA ILE A 259 -9.99 8.58 15.98
C ILE A 259 -9.23 9.15 17.20
N GLY A 260 -9.83 10.10 17.89
CA GLY A 260 -9.26 10.74 19.10
C GLY A 260 -9.74 10.13 20.41
N GLN A 261 -10.55 9.07 20.39
CA GLN A 261 -11.04 8.43 21.61
C GLN A 261 -9.92 7.79 22.40
N GLN A 262 -10.09 7.73 23.74
CA GLN A 262 -9.15 7.03 24.62
C GLN A 262 -9.41 5.51 24.52
N HIS A 263 -8.68 4.86 23.58
CA HIS A 263 -8.75 3.44 23.32
C HIS A 263 -7.34 2.88 23.09
N GLU A 264 -7.00 1.77 23.73
CA GLU A 264 -5.67 1.18 23.70
C GLU A 264 -5.19 0.92 22.26
N GLN A 265 -6.04 0.36 21.42
CA GLN A 265 -5.72 0.06 20.03
C GLN A 265 -5.46 1.33 19.19
N LEU A 266 -6.19 2.42 19.44
CA LEU A 266 -5.91 3.71 18.81
C LEU A 266 -4.58 4.30 19.27
N LYS A 267 -4.18 4.02 20.53
CA LYS A 267 -2.86 4.41 21.02
C LYS A 267 -1.74 3.64 20.33
N PHE A 268 -1.87 2.33 20.16
CA PHE A 268 -0.87 1.51 19.48
C PHE A 268 -0.71 1.90 18.03
N GLY A 269 -1.80 2.06 17.26
CA GLY A 269 -1.78 2.46 15.86
C GLY A 269 -1.54 3.95 15.62
N LEU A 270 -1.46 4.78 16.68
CA LEU A 270 -1.47 6.25 16.60
C LEU A 270 -2.69 6.79 15.84
N GLY A 271 -3.78 6.03 15.84
CA GLY A 271 -4.99 6.13 15.05
C GLY A 271 -5.42 4.77 14.54
N PHE A 272 -6.11 4.72 13.39
CA PHE A 272 -6.42 3.46 12.74
C PHE A 272 -5.21 2.96 11.94
N ASP A 273 -4.76 1.74 12.23
CA ASP A 273 -3.76 0.96 11.50
C ASP A 273 -3.98 -0.52 11.86
N HIS A 274 -5.15 -1.04 11.46
CA HIS A 274 -5.63 -2.35 11.88
C HIS A 274 -6.24 -3.10 10.71
N ASN A 275 -6.34 -4.41 10.84
CA ASN A 275 -7.03 -5.28 9.90
C ASN A 275 -8.46 -5.55 10.37
N TRP A 276 -9.44 -5.36 9.48
CA TRP A 276 -10.82 -5.76 9.66
C TRP A 276 -11.10 -7.10 9.01
N VAL A 277 -11.81 -7.95 9.71
CA VAL A 277 -12.28 -9.27 9.24
C VAL A 277 -13.53 -9.06 8.40
N LEU A 278 -13.40 -9.20 7.09
CA LEU A 278 -14.50 -8.96 6.15
C LEU A 278 -15.63 -9.97 6.32
N ASP A 279 -16.87 -9.48 6.29
CA ASP A 279 -18.06 -10.33 6.30
C ASP A 279 -18.34 -10.84 4.86
N LYS A 280 -17.91 -12.08 4.61
CA LYS A 280 -18.09 -12.75 3.32
C LYS A 280 -19.46 -13.42 3.20
N ALA A 281 -20.27 -13.45 4.27
CA ALA A 281 -21.58 -14.13 4.29
C ALA A 281 -21.51 -15.56 3.74
N GLY A 282 -20.45 -16.31 4.04
CA GLY A 282 -20.22 -17.67 3.56
C GLY A 282 -19.75 -17.78 2.11
N LYS A 283 -19.30 -16.67 1.52
CA LYS A 283 -18.77 -16.58 0.15
C LYS A 283 -17.27 -16.33 0.15
N ASP A 284 -16.53 -17.14 0.89
CA ASP A 284 -15.09 -17.06 0.96
C ASP A 284 -14.47 -17.24 -0.44
N GLY A 285 -13.53 -16.37 -0.78
CA GLY A 285 -12.93 -16.33 -2.11
C GLY A 285 -13.79 -15.70 -3.21
N GLU A 286 -15.06 -15.32 -2.95
CA GLU A 286 -15.87 -14.57 -3.90
C GLU A 286 -15.62 -13.05 -3.79
N LEU A 287 -15.82 -12.36 -4.91
CA LEU A 287 -15.74 -10.91 -4.98
C LEU A 287 -16.92 -10.26 -4.27
N THR A 288 -16.69 -9.69 -3.09
CA THR A 288 -17.71 -9.05 -2.27
C THR A 288 -17.33 -7.63 -1.89
N LEU A 289 -18.31 -6.77 -1.59
CA LEU A 289 -18.07 -5.41 -1.10
C LEU A 289 -17.32 -5.48 0.25
N ALA A 290 -16.17 -4.83 0.30
CA ALA A 290 -15.33 -4.70 1.50
C ALA A 290 -15.46 -3.34 2.17
N ALA A 291 -15.43 -2.28 1.37
CA ALA A 291 -15.42 -0.91 1.86
C ALA A 291 -16.15 0.06 0.92
N ARG A 292 -16.67 1.13 1.49
CA ARG A 292 -17.15 2.31 0.76
C ARG A 292 -16.65 3.57 1.43
N VAL A 293 -16.05 4.46 0.64
CA VAL A 293 -15.60 5.78 1.09
C VAL A 293 -16.33 6.86 0.31
N TYR A 294 -16.85 7.86 1.00
CA TYR A 294 -17.48 9.04 0.42
C TYR A 294 -16.77 10.30 0.90
N GLU A 295 -16.48 11.22 -0.01
CA GLU A 295 -15.92 12.53 0.31
C GLU A 295 -16.99 13.62 0.06
N PRO A 296 -17.46 14.29 1.14
CA PRO A 296 -18.64 15.17 1.05
C PRO A 296 -18.45 16.39 0.16
N THR A 297 -17.24 16.97 0.11
CA THR A 297 -16.96 18.22 -0.64
C THR A 297 -16.96 17.99 -2.14
N SER A 298 -16.25 16.97 -2.60
CA SER A 298 -16.15 16.63 -4.03
C SER A 298 -17.30 15.77 -4.53
N GLY A 299 -17.95 15.04 -3.61
CA GLY A 299 -18.95 14.03 -3.97
C GLY A 299 -18.36 12.75 -4.56
N ARG A 300 -17.03 12.55 -4.50
CA ARG A 300 -16.40 11.31 -4.94
C ARG A 300 -16.73 10.16 -4.01
N VAL A 301 -17.00 9.02 -4.61
CA VAL A 301 -17.27 7.76 -3.92
C VAL A 301 -16.30 6.72 -4.46
N MET A 302 -15.66 5.98 -3.57
CA MET A 302 -14.87 4.79 -3.88
C MET A 302 -15.50 3.58 -3.19
N GLU A 303 -15.78 2.53 -3.96
CA GLU A 303 -16.18 1.22 -3.45
C GLU A 303 -15.05 0.22 -3.71
N ILE A 304 -14.75 -0.62 -2.73
CA ILE A 304 -13.75 -1.68 -2.86
C ILE A 304 -14.45 -3.02 -2.73
N HIS A 305 -14.28 -3.85 -3.75
CA HIS A 305 -14.72 -5.25 -3.72
C HIS A 305 -13.46 -6.13 -3.76
N THR A 306 -13.48 -7.25 -3.03
CA THR A 306 -12.30 -8.13 -2.99
C THR A 306 -12.68 -9.58 -2.72
N THR A 307 -11.82 -10.49 -3.18
CA THR A 307 -11.84 -11.91 -2.81
C THR A 307 -11.11 -12.16 -1.48
N GLU A 308 -10.30 -11.21 -1.00
CA GLU A 308 -9.52 -11.33 0.24
C GLU A 308 -10.39 -11.39 1.49
N PRO A 309 -9.97 -12.10 2.56
CA PRO A 309 -10.72 -12.25 3.80
C PRO A 309 -10.63 -11.03 4.73
N GLY A 310 -9.70 -10.12 4.51
CA GLY A 310 -9.45 -8.97 5.36
C GLY A 310 -9.13 -7.71 4.59
N ILE A 311 -9.16 -6.59 5.32
CA ILE A 311 -8.76 -5.28 4.82
C ILE A 311 -8.06 -4.50 5.93
N GLN A 312 -6.83 -4.07 5.67
CA GLN A 312 -6.13 -3.10 6.53
C GLN A 312 -6.64 -1.72 6.23
N PHE A 313 -7.10 -1.01 7.25
CA PHE A 313 -7.35 0.43 7.17
C PHE A 313 -6.27 1.17 7.94
N TYR A 314 -5.49 1.96 7.20
CA TYR A 314 -4.45 2.83 7.72
C TYR A 314 -4.78 4.28 7.36
N CYS A 315 -4.80 5.17 8.33
CA CYS A 315 -5.28 6.55 8.14
C CYS A 315 -4.14 7.60 8.06
N GLY A 316 -2.96 7.21 7.56
CA GLY A 316 -1.86 8.15 7.32
C GLY A 316 -1.21 8.72 8.57
N ASN A 317 -1.16 7.94 9.66
CA ASN A 317 -0.67 8.38 10.97
C ASN A 317 0.81 8.78 11.00
N PHE A 318 1.61 8.23 10.06
CA PHE A 318 3.07 8.51 9.97
C PHE A 318 3.41 9.57 8.93
N LEU A 319 2.44 10.11 8.20
CA LEU A 319 2.67 11.27 7.35
C LEU A 319 2.87 12.52 8.23
N ASP A 320 3.98 13.23 8.06
CA ASP A 320 4.41 14.32 8.93
C ASP A 320 4.73 15.63 8.21
N GLY A 321 4.46 15.70 6.91
CA GLY A 321 4.70 16.88 6.07
C GLY A 321 6.11 16.97 5.47
N ARG A 322 7.03 16.05 5.79
CA ARG A 322 8.37 16.02 5.18
C ARG A 322 8.33 15.59 3.71
N LEU A 323 7.45 14.67 3.36
CA LEU A 323 7.26 14.20 1.99
C LEU A 323 6.43 15.20 1.20
N LYS A 324 6.89 15.58 0.02
CA LYS A 324 6.17 16.45 -0.91
C LYS A 324 5.69 15.65 -2.09
N GLY A 325 4.40 15.75 -2.37
CA GLY A 325 3.77 15.04 -3.46
C GLY A 325 3.88 15.72 -4.83
N LYS A 326 3.15 15.21 -5.78
CA LYS A 326 3.09 15.65 -7.19
C LYS A 326 2.69 17.12 -7.35
N SER A 327 1.77 17.59 -6.51
CA SER A 327 1.37 19.02 -6.47
C SER A 327 2.40 19.95 -5.81
N GLY A 328 3.54 19.43 -5.36
CA GLY A 328 4.53 20.17 -4.58
C GLY A 328 4.09 20.44 -3.14
N LYS A 329 2.90 20.00 -2.74
CA LYS A 329 2.39 20.18 -1.37
C LYS A 329 2.91 19.08 -0.45
N PRO A 330 3.09 19.40 0.86
CA PRO A 330 3.46 18.40 1.84
C PRO A 330 2.32 17.42 2.11
N TYR A 331 2.65 16.14 2.29
CA TYR A 331 1.72 15.15 2.79
C TYR A 331 1.65 15.25 4.32
N VAL A 332 0.66 16.00 4.78
CA VAL A 332 0.45 16.27 6.20
C VAL A 332 -0.05 15.05 6.95
N HIS A 333 0.07 15.06 8.28
CA HIS A 333 -0.52 14.04 9.14
C HIS A 333 -1.98 13.77 8.76
N ARG A 334 -2.30 12.49 8.48
CA ARG A 334 -3.62 12.08 8.00
C ARG A 334 -4.04 12.75 6.68
N GLY A 335 -3.07 13.00 5.81
CA GLY A 335 -3.31 13.56 4.47
C GLY A 335 -3.72 12.52 3.43
N GLY A 336 -3.72 11.23 3.77
CA GLY A 336 -4.14 10.12 2.94
C GLY A 336 -4.49 8.91 3.78
N PHE A 337 -5.24 7.96 3.22
CA PHE A 337 -5.56 6.68 3.85
C PHE A 337 -5.28 5.52 2.90
N CYS A 338 -4.98 4.34 3.46
CA CYS A 338 -4.86 3.08 2.71
C CYS A 338 -5.99 2.14 3.10
N LEU A 339 -6.44 1.36 2.12
CA LEU A 339 -7.37 0.25 2.28
C LEU A 339 -6.78 -0.95 1.53
N GLU A 340 -5.98 -1.74 2.27
CA GLU A 340 -5.18 -2.82 1.73
C GLU A 340 -5.93 -4.14 1.93
N THR A 341 -6.49 -4.67 0.85
CA THR A 341 -7.15 -5.98 0.86
C THR A 341 -6.10 -7.08 0.97
N GLN A 342 -6.25 -7.99 1.93
CA GLN A 342 -5.18 -8.90 2.30
C GLN A 342 -5.71 -10.09 3.13
N HIS A 343 -4.88 -11.11 3.27
CA HIS A 343 -4.96 -12.03 4.41
C HIS A 343 -4.49 -11.32 5.68
N TYR A 344 -4.85 -11.87 6.85
CA TYR A 344 -4.55 -11.18 8.11
C TYR A 344 -3.05 -11.13 8.36
N PRO A 345 -2.55 -10.04 8.99
CA PRO A 345 -1.15 -9.95 9.38
C PRO A 345 -0.75 -11.11 10.29
N ASP A 346 0.50 -11.55 10.21
CA ASP A 346 1.10 -12.63 11.00
C ASP A 346 0.41 -14.02 10.85
N SER A 347 -0.41 -14.24 9.80
CA SER A 347 -1.09 -15.52 9.58
C SER A 347 -0.16 -16.76 9.62
N PRO A 348 1.11 -16.72 9.16
CA PRO A 348 1.99 -17.88 9.29
C PRO A 348 2.23 -18.34 10.74
N ASN A 349 2.04 -17.47 11.73
CA ASN A 349 2.19 -17.74 13.15
C ASN A 349 0.84 -17.93 13.89
N GLN A 350 -0.30 -17.72 13.20
CA GLN A 350 -1.65 -17.75 13.77
C GLN A 350 -2.46 -18.87 13.11
N THR A 351 -2.40 -20.07 13.63
CA THR A 351 -2.97 -21.29 13.00
C THR A 351 -4.47 -21.25 12.74
N HIS A 352 -5.20 -20.37 13.42
CA HIS A 352 -6.67 -20.20 13.26
C HIS A 352 -7.03 -19.05 12.29
N PHE A 353 -6.04 -18.31 11.79
CA PHE A 353 -6.24 -17.35 10.70
C PHE A 353 -6.30 -18.06 9.35
N PRO A 354 -6.92 -17.45 8.33
CA PRO A 354 -6.86 -17.99 6.96
C PRO A 354 -5.40 -18.22 6.53
N SER A 355 -5.15 -19.42 5.97
CA SER A 355 -3.79 -19.80 5.58
C SER A 355 -3.28 -18.94 4.42
N THR A 356 -2.02 -18.51 4.53
CA THR A 356 -1.29 -17.81 3.48
C THR A 356 -0.26 -18.70 2.79
N ILE A 357 -0.20 -19.99 3.13
CA ILE A 357 0.81 -20.90 2.61
C ILE A 357 0.41 -21.38 1.22
N LEU A 358 1.22 -21.03 0.24
CA LEU A 358 1.14 -21.54 -1.13
C LEU A 358 2.10 -22.71 -1.28
N LYS A 359 1.63 -23.82 -1.85
CA LYS A 359 2.43 -25.06 -2.06
C LYS A 359 2.72 -25.28 -3.54
N PRO A 360 3.77 -26.05 -3.88
CA PRO A 360 4.01 -26.48 -5.25
C PRO A 360 2.79 -27.16 -5.86
N GLY A 361 2.44 -26.73 -7.08
CA GLY A 361 1.26 -27.25 -7.81
C GLY A 361 -0.05 -26.55 -7.48
N GLU A 362 -0.07 -25.66 -6.47
CA GLU A 362 -1.19 -24.77 -6.19
C GLU A 362 -0.98 -23.41 -6.88
N GLU A 363 -2.07 -22.68 -7.10
CA GLU A 363 -2.07 -21.31 -7.61
C GLU A 363 -2.75 -20.39 -6.60
N HIS A 364 -2.08 -19.32 -6.21
CA HIS A 364 -2.71 -18.22 -5.48
C HIS A 364 -3.38 -17.29 -6.49
N GLN A 365 -4.64 -16.99 -6.25
CA GLN A 365 -5.40 -16.02 -7.03
C GLN A 365 -6.14 -15.10 -6.08
N SER A 366 -6.02 -13.80 -6.28
CA SER A 366 -6.88 -12.82 -5.61
C SER A 366 -7.20 -11.64 -6.51
N GLN A 367 -8.34 -11.01 -6.25
CA GLN A 367 -8.84 -9.88 -7.02
C GLN A 367 -9.31 -8.77 -6.10
N THR A 368 -8.96 -7.54 -6.45
CA THR A 368 -9.51 -6.34 -5.82
C THR A 368 -9.99 -5.37 -6.90
N VAL A 369 -11.19 -4.84 -6.72
CA VAL A 369 -11.80 -3.87 -7.63
C VAL A 369 -12.03 -2.57 -6.89
N PHE A 370 -11.36 -1.49 -7.36
CA PHE A 370 -11.60 -0.12 -6.91
C PHE A 370 -12.56 0.55 -7.88
N LYS A 371 -13.80 0.78 -7.46
CA LYS A 371 -14.84 1.37 -8.29
C LYS A 371 -15.11 2.81 -7.88
N PHE A 372 -14.99 3.72 -8.84
CA PHE A 372 -15.15 5.17 -8.59
C PHE A 372 -16.46 5.69 -9.17
N ARG A 373 -17.17 6.45 -8.34
CA ARG A 373 -18.47 7.05 -8.69
C ARG A 373 -18.55 8.50 -8.18
N ARG A 374 -19.59 9.19 -8.59
CA ARG A 374 -19.99 10.50 -8.08
C ARG A 374 -21.34 10.36 -7.38
N SER A 375 -21.50 10.99 -6.21
CA SER A 375 -22.84 11.24 -5.68
C SER A 375 -23.43 12.47 -6.38
N ASN A 376 -24.67 12.41 -6.68
CA ASN A 376 -25.44 13.57 -7.17
C ASN A 376 -25.50 14.68 -6.12
#